data_1c9f079f8fa1cb5246c2e02e4fe8ba98
#
_entry.id   1c9f079f8fa1cb5246c2e02e4fe8ba98
#
_cell.length_a   1.000
_cell.length_b   1.000
_cell.length_c   1.000
_cell.angle_alpha   90.00
_cell.angle_beta   90.00
_cell.angle_gamma   90.00
#
_symmetry.space_group_name_H-M   'P 1'
#
loop_
_entity.id
_entity.type
_entity.pdbx_description
1 polymer ?
#
loop_
_entity_poly.entity_id
_entity_poly.type
_entity_poly.pdbx_seq_one_letter_code
_entity_poly.pdbx_strand_id
1 'polypeptide(L)'
;MSSETSETPGNVVEEELIDPAEIPITARVVLAAMGGGLLGTVAMLPVLVGLPGLLGLFRTEPVTRFAGFAEFFGLEPTVTLGIALFGFGGTVALPLTFLVVGAFLPPEAPRYLRGATFATAFWFGFLPGFWPSAGLLTTASYVLFSLAGHWVYGLTLGYVLTRTTGLPQHEV
;
A
#
# COMPACT_ATOMS: atom_id res chain seq x y z
N MET A 1 -47.81 -4.93 -57.77
CA MET A 1 -46.38 -5.22 -57.76
C MET A 1 -45.83 -4.53 -56.55
N SER A 2 -45.76 -5.25 -55.44
CA SER A 2 -45.24 -4.74 -54.18
C SER A 2 -43.82 -5.29 -54.03
N SER A 3 -42.84 -4.40 -53.98
CA SER A 3 -41.44 -4.76 -53.74
C SER A 3 -41.19 -4.82 -52.22
N GLU A 4 -41.06 -6.03 -51.70
CA GLU A 4 -40.55 -6.27 -50.37
C GLU A 4 -39.07 -5.99 -50.38
N THR A 5 -38.67 -4.94 -49.68
CA THR A 5 -37.26 -4.70 -49.31
C THR A 5 -36.91 -5.58 -48.12
N SER A 6 -36.11 -6.61 -48.37
CA SER A 6 -35.48 -7.45 -47.35
C SER A 6 -34.46 -6.64 -46.60
N GLU A 7 -34.78 -6.22 -45.37
CA GLU A 7 -33.82 -5.69 -44.43
C GLU A 7 -32.97 -6.85 -43.87
N THR A 8 -31.68 -6.87 -44.18
CA THR A 8 -30.70 -7.76 -43.61
C THR A 8 -30.50 -7.35 -42.13
N PRO A 9 -30.66 -8.26 -41.16
CA PRO A 9 -30.35 -7.93 -39.80
C PRO A 9 -28.85 -7.69 -39.71
N GLY A 10 -28.48 -6.44 -39.48
CA GLY A 10 -27.10 -6.08 -39.18
C GLY A 10 -26.65 -6.85 -37.93
N ASN A 11 -25.59 -7.64 -38.06
CA ASN A 11 -24.83 -8.15 -36.95
C ASN A 11 -24.35 -6.96 -36.13
N VAL A 12 -25.11 -6.59 -35.12
CA VAL A 12 -24.59 -5.79 -34.01
C VAL A 12 -23.65 -6.72 -33.24
N VAL A 13 -22.37 -6.67 -33.57
CA VAL A 13 -21.34 -7.18 -32.66
C VAL A 13 -21.53 -6.33 -31.43
N GLU A 14 -22.19 -6.85 -30.40
CA GLU A 14 -22.11 -6.31 -29.07
C GLU A 14 -20.62 -6.36 -28.72
N GLU A 15 -19.97 -5.23 -28.95
CA GLU A 15 -18.65 -4.96 -28.38
C GLU A 15 -18.88 -5.05 -26.88
N GLU A 16 -18.52 -6.18 -26.29
CA GLU A 16 -18.60 -6.43 -24.87
C GLU A 16 -17.71 -5.35 -24.20
N LEU A 17 -18.37 -4.21 -23.90
CA LEU A 17 -17.79 -3.12 -23.16
C LEU A 17 -17.40 -3.72 -21.82
N ILE A 18 -16.13 -4.14 -21.71
CA ILE A 18 -15.55 -4.51 -20.43
C ILE A 18 -15.82 -3.34 -19.50
N ASP A 19 -16.72 -3.55 -18.54
CA ASP A 19 -17.08 -2.55 -17.56
C ASP A 19 -15.79 -2.10 -16.88
N PRO A 20 -15.40 -0.82 -16.99
CA PRO A 20 -14.17 -0.33 -16.36
C PRO A 20 -14.18 -0.45 -14.83
N ALA A 21 -15.28 -0.91 -14.24
CA ALA A 21 -15.44 -1.12 -12.81
C ALA A 21 -14.74 -2.40 -12.29
N GLU A 22 -14.55 -3.43 -13.12
CA GLU A 22 -13.94 -4.69 -12.69
C GLU A 22 -12.52 -4.87 -13.26
N ILE A 23 -11.51 -4.31 -12.61
CA ILE A 23 -10.14 -4.71 -12.88
C ILE A 23 -9.89 -6.03 -12.13
N PRO A 24 -9.79 -7.19 -12.81
CA PRO A 24 -9.58 -8.46 -12.15
C PRO A 24 -8.19 -8.49 -11.49
N ILE A 25 -8.10 -9.10 -10.30
CA ILE A 25 -6.81 -9.31 -9.62
C ILE A 25 -6.02 -10.39 -10.37
N THR A 26 -5.27 -9.98 -11.37
CA THR A 26 -4.39 -10.84 -12.16
C THR A 26 -2.99 -10.90 -11.54
N ALA A 27 -2.17 -11.88 -11.98
CA ALA A 27 -0.76 -11.94 -11.59
C ALA A 27 0.00 -10.63 -11.91
N ARG A 28 -0.33 -9.95 -13.00
CA ARG A 28 0.23 -8.65 -13.36
C ARG A 28 -0.11 -7.58 -12.31
N VAL A 29 -1.35 -7.52 -11.85
CA VAL A 29 -1.81 -6.58 -10.81
C VAL A 29 -1.09 -6.88 -9.49
N VAL A 30 -0.98 -8.15 -9.10
CA VAL A 30 -0.26 -8.59 -7.90
C VAL A 30 1.23 -8.18 -7.96
N LEU A 31 1.91 -8.46 -9.07
CA LEU A 31 3.31 -8.10 -9.25
C LEU A 31 3.50 -6.57 -9.27
N ALA A 32 2.59 -5.82 -9.89
CA ALA A 32 2.63 -4.36 -9.86
C ALA A 32 2.46 -3.81 -8.44
N ALA A 33 1.56 -4.40 -7.65
CA ALA A 33 1.36 -4.03 -6.26
C ALA A 33 2.60 -4.32 -5.40
N MET A 34 3.18 -5.52 -5.53
CA MET A 34 4.43 -5.87 -4.82
C MET A 34 5.60 -4.98 -5.24
N GLY A 35 5.74 -4.68 -6.54
CA GLY A 35 6.73 -3.73 -7.06
C GLY A 35 6.51 -2.31 -6.49
N GLY A 36 5.28 -1.84 -6.47
CA GLY A 36 4.89 -0.57 -5.86
C GLY A 36 5.18 -0.53 -4.35
N GLY A 37 4.91 -1.63 -3.64
CA GLY A 37 5.22 -1.79 -2.23
C GLY A 37 6.72 -1.79 -1.95
N LEU A 38 7.51 -2.49 -2.76
CA LEU A 38 8.98 -2.48 -2.67
C LEU A 38 9.52 -1.05 -2.89
N LEU A 39 9.10 -0.40 -3.98
CA LEU A 39 9.51 0.98 -4.27
C LEU A 39 9.09 1.94 -3.15
N GLY A 40 7.88 1.80 -2.61
CA GLY A 40 7.37 2.57 -1.48
C GLY A 40 8.21 2.35 -0.22
N THR A 41 8.53 1.07 0.09
CA THR A 41 9.40 0.71 1.23
C THR A 41 10.78 1.35 1.11
N VAL A 42 11.39 1.31 -0.07
CA VAL A 42 12.69 1.95 -0.30
C VAL A 42 12.58 3.48 -0.23
N ALA A 43 11.55 4.06 -0.85
CA ALA A 43 11.35 5.51 -0.90
C ALA A 43 11.09 6.13 0.48
N MET A 44 10.48 5.39 1.42
CA MET A 44 10.23 5.90 2.76
C MET A 44 11.48 5.92 3.66
N LEU A 45 12.51 5.11 3.39
CA LEU A 45 13.70 4.99 4.26
C LEU A 45 14.43 6.30 4.51
N PRO A 46 14.66 7.19 3.53
CA PRO A 46 15.27 8.49 3.80
C PRO A 46 14.51 9.31 4.86
N VAL A 47 13.18 9.25 4.84
CA VAL A 47 12.34 9.98 5.80
C VAL A 47 12.26 9.26 7.14
N LEU A 48 12.10 7.94 7.11
CA LEU A 48 11.89 7.13 8.32
C LEU A 48 13.17 6.93 9.13
N VAL A 49 14.30 6.77 8.44
CA VAL A 49 15.61 6.43 9.03
C VAL A 49 16.63 7.56 8.83
N GLY A 50 16.72 8.07 7.61
CA GLY A 50 17.74 9.05 7.22
C GLY A 50 17.63 10.36 8.00
N LEU A 51 16.48 11.01 7.95
CA LEU A 51 16.28 12.30 8.64
C LEU A 51 16.42 12.19 10.16
N PRO A 52 15.74 11.26 10.87
CA PRO A 52 15.96 11.10 12.31
C PRO A 52 17.38 10.66 12.63
N GLY A 53 18.06 9.90 11.76
CA GLY A 53 19.46 9.51 11.92
C GLY A 53 20.40 10.70 11.90
N LEU A 54 20.23 11.63 10.96
CA LEU A 54 21.01 12.87 10.86
C LEU A 54 20.81 13.77 12.09
N LEU A 55 19.65 13.71 12.73
CA LEU A 55 19.32 14.48 13.92
C LEU A 55 19.74 13.77 15.22
N GLY A 56 20.32 12.56 15.17
CA GLY A 56 20.65 11.74 16.34
C GLY A 56 19.43 11.21 17.11
N LEU A 57 18.26 11.23 16.49
CA LEU A 57 16.97 10.85 17.09
C LEU A 57 16.50 9.46 16.68
N PHE A 58 17.17 8.81 15.74
CA PHE A 58 16.82 7.46 15.29
C PHE A 58 17.08 6.42 16.39
N ARG A 59 16.15 5.48 16.55
CA ARG A 59 16.22 4.35 17.48
C ARG A 59 15.84 3.06 16.78
N THR A 60 16.55 1.98 17.06
CA THR A 60 16.27 0.63 16.55
C THR A 60 15.28 -0.14 17.42
N GLU A 61 15.08 0.29 18.66
CA GLU A 61 14.18 -0.35 19.63
C GLU A 61 12.77 -0.60 19.08
N PRO A 62 12.10 0.34 18.37
CA PRO A 62 10.79 0.10 17.80
C PRO A 62 10.75 -1.08 16.83
N VAL A 63 11.81 -1.27 16.02
CA VAL A 63 11.91 -2.38 15.07
C VAL A 63 12.06 -3.72 15.80
N THR A 64 12.84 -3.76 16.90
CA THR A 64 12.98 -4.96 17.73
C THR A 64 11.66 -5.31 18.41
N ARG A 65 10.90 -4.31 18.89
CA ARG A 65 9.57 -4.54 19.48
C ARG A 65 8.61 -5.12 18.46
N PHE A 66 8.64 -4.66 17.23
CA PHE A 66 7.83 -5.24 16.17
C PHE A 66 8.18 -6.71 15.94
N ALA A 67 9.46 -7.08 16.03
CA ALA A 67 9.87 -8.47 15.97
C ALA A 67 9.28 -9.34 17.09
N GLY A 68 8.83 -8.75 18.20
CA GLY A 68 8.18 -9.46 19.31
C GLY A 68 6.93 -10.25 18.89
N PHE A 69 6.26 -9.88 17.80
CA PHE A 69 5.18 -10.70 17.26
C PHE A 69 5.64 -12.11 16.84
N ALA A 70 6.92 -12.28 16.52
CA ALA A 70 7.48 -13.57 16.13
C ALA A 70 7.72 -14.52 17.33
N GLU A 71 7.67 -14.03 18.55
CA GLU A 71 7.75 -14.86 19.77
C GLU A 71 6.62 -15.89 19.83
N PHE A 72 5.44 -15.56 19.28
CA PHE A 72 4.34 -16.52 19.13
C PHE A 72 4.73 -17.77 18.31
N PHE A 73 5.76 -17.66 17.48
CA PHE A 73 6.30 -18.74 16.66
C PHE A 73 7.63 -19.28 17.22
N GLY A 74 7.99 -18.93 18.45
CA GLY A 74 9.23 -19.35 19.10
C GLY A 74 10.50 -18.71 18.54
N LEU A 75 10.39 -17.58 17.83
CA LEU A 75 11.53 -16.84 17.29
C LEU A 75 11.95 -15.73 18.25
N GLU A 76 13.26 -15.58 18.49
CA GLU A 76 13.80 -14.51 19.30
C GLU A 76 13.70 -13.16 18.59
N PRO A 77 13.14 -12.10 19.23
CA PRO A 77 13.02 -10.79 18.64
C PRO A 77 14.39 -10.12 18.51
N THR A 78 14.80 -9.89 17.27
CA THR A 78 16.04 -9.20 16.91
C THR A 78 15.77 -8.04 15.97
N VAL A 79 16.70 -7.08 15.89
CA VAL A 79 16.62 -5.99 14.90
C VAL A 79 16.54 -6.54 13.48
N THR A 80 17.35 -7.56 13.17
CA THR A 80 17.37 -8.19 11.83
C THR A 80 16.03 -8.81 11.48
N LEU A 81 15.42 -9.54 12.42
CA LEU A 81 14.08 -10.11 12.21
C LEU A 81 13.03 -9.02 12.03
N GLY A 82 13.09 -7.96 12.83
CA GLY A 82 12.18 -6.83 12.69
C GLY A 82 12.30 -6.13 11.34
N ILE A 83 13.53 -5.93 10.83
CA ILE A 83 13.77 -5.39 9.48
C ILE A 83 13.19 -6.33 8.41
N ALA A 84 13.41 -7.64 8.54
CA ALA A 84 12.89 -8.63 7.59
C ALA A 84 11.36 -8.64 7.57
N LEU A 85 10.71 -8.64 8.74
CA LEU A 85 9.25 -8.59 8.86
C LEU A 85 8.68 -7.26 8.32
N PHE A 86 9.34 -6.14 8.61
CA PHE A 86 8.95 -4.84 8.08
C PHE A 86 9.07 -4.80 6.55
N GLY A 87 10.18 -5.29 6.00
CA GLY A 87 10.40 -5.39 4.56
C GLY A 87 9.38 -6.30 3.86
N PHE A 88 9.11 -7.47 4.45
CA PHE A 88 8.06 -8.39 3.96
C PHE A 88 6.67 -7.74 4.05
N GLY A 89 6.35 -7.11 5.16
CA GLY A 89 5.09 -6.38 5.36
C GLY A 89 4.90 -5.31 4.28
N GLY A 90 5.89 -4.44 4.08
CA GLY A 90 5.82 -3.35 3.10
C GLY A 90 5.86 -3.82 1.65
N THR A 91 6.52 -4.95 1.33
CA THR A 91 6.67 -5.43 -0.05
C THR A 91 5.56 -6.40 -0.45
N VAL A 92 5.03 -7.19 0.46
CA VAL A 92 4.09 -8.26 0.16
C VAL A 92 2.74 -8.05 0.86
N ALA A 93 2.72 -8.08 2.19
CA ALA A 93 1.47 -8.12 2.93
C ALA A 93 0.61 -6.86 2.72
N LEU A 94 1.17 -5.68 2.91
CA LEU A 94 0.43 -4.42 2.77
C LEU A 94 -0.02 -4.15 1.32
N PRO A 95 0.82 -4.35 0.27
CA PRO A 95 0.35 -4.18 -1.10
C PRO A 95 -0.79 -5.13 -1.47
N LEU A 96 -0.74 -6.39 -1.04
CA LEU A 96 -1.82 -7.34 -1.29
C LEU A 96 -3.11 -6.96 -0.53
N THR A 97 -2.98 -6.51 0.71
CA THR A 97 -4.12 -5.97 1.46
C THR A 97 -4.70 -4.74 0.76
N PHE A 98 -3.85 -3.85 0.21
CA PHE A 98 -4.31 -2.68 -0.51
C PHE A 98 -5.08 -3.02 -1.79
N LEU A 99 -4.75 -4.10 -2.50
CA LEU A 99 -5.53 -4.56 -3.65
C LEU A 99 -6.97 -4.93 -3.27
N VAL A 100 -7.18 -5.42 -2.04
CA VAL A 100 -8.52 -5.82 -1.56
C VAL A 100 -9.30 -4.62 -1.02
N VAL A 101 -8.66 -3.78 -0.19
CA VAL A 101 -9.37 -2.72 0.53
C VAL A 101 -9.27 -1.34 -0.14
N GLY A 102 -8.34 -1.15 -1.06
CA GLY A 102 -8.04 0.15 -1.66
C GLY A 102 -9.21 0.76 -2.44
N ALA A 103 -10.10 -0.08 -2.99
CA ALA A 103 -11.30 0.37 -3.68
C ALA A 103 -12.27 1.14 -2.78
N PHE A 104 -12.32 0.78 -1.48
CA PHE A 104 -13.24 1.34 -0.49
C PHE A 104 -12.68 2.58 0.23
N LEU A 105 -11.43 2.94 -0.03
CA LEU A 105 -10.77 4.04 0.69
C LEU A 105 -10.98 5.39 0.00
N PRO A 106 -11.21 6.47 0.77
CA PRO A 106 -11.20 7.82 0.23
C PRO A 106 -9.78 8.27 -0.15
N PRO A 107 -9.65 9.29 -1.04
CA PRO A 107 -10.73 9.93 -1.80
C PRO A 107 -11.08 9.13 -3.07
N GLU A 108 -12.23 9.43 -3.68
CA GLU A 108 -12.59 8.84 -4.97
C GLU A 108 -11.62 9.28 -6.07
N ALA A 109 -11.21 10.54 -6.05
CA ALA A 109 -10.25 11.12 -6.99
C ALA A 109 -9.34 12.15 -6.30
N PRO A 110 -8.04 12.21 -6.67
CA PRO A 110 -7.35 11.25 -7.52
C PRO A 110 -7.04 9.94 -6.77
N ARG A 111 -7.23 8.81 -7.45
CA ARG A 111 -7.19 7.46 -6.84
C ARG A 111 -5.86 7.11 -6.15
N TYR A 112 -4.73 7.63 -6.60
CA TYR A 112 -3.44 7.34 -5.96
C TYR A 112 -3.38 7.81 -4.50
N LEU A 113 -4.20 8.81 -4.10
CA LEU A 113 -4.27 9.27 -2.71
C LEU A 113 -4.87 8.23 -1.76
N ARG A 114 -5.60 7.23 -2.27
CA ARG A 114 -6.09 6.09 -1.47
C ARG A 114 -4.94 5.34 -0.81
N GLY A 115 -3.75 5.33 -1.45
CA GLY A 115 -2.54 4.79 -0.85
C GLY A 115 -2.11 5.54 0.41
N ALA A 116 -2.21 6.87 0.44
CA ALA A 116 -1.91 7.65 1.65
C ALA A 116 -2.93 7.38 2.77
N THR A 117 -4.22 7.27 2.45
CA THR A 117 -5.26 6.90 3.41
C THR A 117 -5.02 5.52 3.99
N PHE A 118 -4.70 4.54 3.12
CA PHE A 118 -4.33 3.19 3.53
C PHE A 118 -3.14 3.19 4.48
N ALA A 119 -2.06 3.87 4.09
CA ALA A 119 -0.85 3.95 4.90
C ALA A 119 -1.10 4.65 6.25
N THR A 120 -1.98 5.65 6.30
CA THR A 120 -2.37 6.32 7.55
C THR A 120 -3.11 5.35 8.48
N ALA A 121 -4.07 4.57 7.95
CA ALA A 121 -4.82 3.59 8.74
C ALA A 121 -3.89 2.53 9.34
N PHE A 122 -2.97 1.97 8.53
CA PHE A 122 -1.99 1.00 9.01
C PHE A 122 -0.99 1.61 9.98
N TRP A 123 -0.49 2.81 9.71
CA TRP A 123 0.37 3.53 10.63
C TRP A 123 -0.28 3.66 12.01
N PHE A 124 -1.55 4.05 12.05
CA PHE A 124 -2.29 4.20 13.31
C PHE A 124 -2.44 2.86 14.04
N GLY A 125 -2.72 1.79 13.32
CA GLY A 125 -2.86 0.44 13.87
C GLY A 125 -1.56 -0.12 14.45
N PHE A 126 -0.42 0.18 13.81
CA PHE A 126 0.88 -0.33 14.25
C PHE A 126 1.63 0.60 15.20
N LEU A 127 1.28 1.89 15.27
CA LEU A 127 1.95 2.89 16.10
C LEU A 127 2.21 2.42 17.55
N PRO A 128 1.25 1.80 18.25
CA PRO A 128 1.48 1.31 19.62
C PRO A 128 2.55 0.22 19.71
N GLY A 129 2.61 -0.68 18.71
CA GLY A 129 3.59 -1.78 18.66
C GLY A 129 5.03 -1.31 18.46
N PHE A 130 5.21 -0.14 17.87
CA PHE A 130 6.52 0.47 17.61
C PHE A 130 6.84 1.64 18.55
N TRP A 131 6.06 1.84 19.62
CA TRP A 131 6.21 3.01 20.48
C TRP A 131 7.58 3.06 21.15
N PRO A 132 8.38 4.15 20.99
CA PRO A 132 9.70 4.23 21.59
C PRO A 132 9.64 4.49 23.10
N SER A 133 10.52 3.86 23.88
CA SER A 133 10.77 4.22 25.28
C SER A 133 11.80 5.35 25.35
N ALA A 134 11.39 6.58 25.02
CA ALA A 134 12.29 7.72 24.87
C ALA A 134 11.65 9.02 25.35
N GLY A 135 12.47 10.07 25.52
CA GLY A 135 11.98 11.39 25.88
C GLY A 135 11.10 12.03 24.80
N LEU A 136 10.39 13.09 25.18
CA LEU A 136 9.38 13.74 24.36
C LEU A 136 9.85 14.09 22.94
N LEU A 137 11.05 14.66 22.80
CA LEU A 137 11.58 15.06 21.49
C LEU A 137 11.78 13.86 20.56
N THR A 138 12.35 12.75 21.06
CA THR A 138 12.54 11.53 20.28
C THR A 138 11.20 10.88 19.92
N THR A 139 10.24 10.86 20.83
CA THR A 139 8.90 10.33 20.58
C THR A 139 8.16 11.18 19.55
N ALA A 140 8.18 12.50 19.67
CA ALA A 140 7.55 13.40 18.70
C ALA A 140 8.19 13.26 17.31
N SER A 141 9.52 13.17 17.24
CA SER A 141 10.27 12.93 16.01
C SER A 141 9.86 11.59 15.37
N TYR A 142 9.79 10.53 16.18
CA TYR A 142 9.34 9.21 15.73
C TYR A 142 7.93 9.27 15.12
N VAL A 143 6.96 9.87 15.81
CA VAL A 143 5.58 10.01 15.33
C VAL A 143 5.53 10.76 14.01
N LEU A 144 6.23 11.90 13.94
CA LEU A 144 6.23 12.76 12.75
C LEU A 144 6.87 12.09 11.53
N PHE A 145 8.11 11.57 11.69
CA PHE A 145 8.85 10.98 10.57
C PHE A 145 8.28 9.62 10.16
N SER A 146 7.73 8.85 11.10
CA SER A 146 7.08 7.60 10.75
C SER A 146 5.79 7.85 9.95
N LEU A 147 4.95 8.81 10.34
CA LEU A 147 3.77 9.18 9.56
C LEU A 147 4.13 9.68 8.16
N ALA A 148 5.09 10.61 8.08
CA ALA A 148 5.56 11.15 6.81
C ALA A 148 6.14 10.04 5.91
N GLY A 149 6.93 9.12 6.47
CA GLY A 149 7.45 7.95 5.76
C GLY A 149 6.32 7.04 5.23
N HIS A 150 5.31 6.77 6.06
CA HIS A 150 4.15 5.98 5.62
C HIS A 150 3.37 6.67 4.49
N TRP A 151 3.26 8.00 4.50
CA TRP A 151 2.67 8.72 3.37
C TRP A 151 3.50 8.58 2.10
N VAL A 152 4.84 8.68 2.19
CA VAL A 152 5.70 8.42 1.03
C VAL A 152 5.47 7.00 0.50
N TYR A 153 5.42 6.01 1.39
CA TYR A 153 5.12 4.61 1.04
C TYR A 153 3.76 4.50 0.32
N GLY A 154 2.69 4.98 0.94
CA GLY A 154 1.34 4.82 0.43
C GLY A 154 1.10 5.57 -0.89
N LEU A 155 1.63 6.80 -1.01
CA LEU A 155 1.56 7.58 -2.24
C LEU A 155 2.31 6.88 -3.37
N THR A 156 3.50 6.31 -3.10
CA THR A 156 4.28 5.55 -4.09
C THR A 156 3.51 4.32 -4.56
N LEU A 157 2.97 3.52 -3.63
CA LEU A 157 2.17 2.33 -3.93
C LEU A 157 0.95 2.69 -4.78
N GLY A 158 0.16 3.68 -4.33
CA GLY A 158 -1.03 4.14 -5.03
C GLY A 158 -0.71 4.71 -6.43
N TYR A 159 0.38 5.46 -6.55
CA TYR A 159 0.82 6.03 -7.82
C TYR A 159 1.27 4.93 -8.81
N VAL A 160 2.09 3.98 -8.37
CA VAL A 160 2.55 2.87 -9.21
C VAL A 160 1.36 2.09 -9.75
N LEU A 161 0.42 1.69 -8.90
CA LEU A 161 -0.78 0.97 -9.33
C LEU A 161 -1.61 1.79 -10.31
N THR A 162 -1.88 3.06 -10.00
CA THR A 162 -2.67 3.92 -10.89
C THR A 162 -2.03 4.07 -12.27
N ARG A 163 -0.69 4.04 -12.36
CA ARG A 163 0.06 4.21 -13.62
C ARG A 163 0.27 2.93 -14.40
N THR A 164 0.17 1.77 -13.77
CA THR A 164 0.53 0.48 -14.38
C THR A 164 -0.68 -0.40 -14.72
N THR A 165 -1.54 -0.62 -13.74
CA THR A 165 -2.64 -1.59 -13.85
C THR A 165 -4.01 -1.01 -13.48
N GLY A 166 -4.03 0.19 -12.92
CA GLY A 166 -5.20 0.72 -12.20
C GLY A 166 -5.35 0.12 -10.80
N LEU A 167 -6.27 0.71 -10.03
CA LEU A 167 -6.70 0.14 -8.74
C LEU A 167 -7.96 -0.69 -9.00
N PRO A 168 -8.00 -1.95 -8.53
CA PRO A 168 -9.20 -2.76 -8.58
C PRO A 168 -10.38 -1.99 -7.98
N GLN A 169 -11.54 -2.06 -8.62
CA GLN A 169 -12.77 -1.42 -8.16
C GLN A 169 -13.78 -2.51 -7.89
N HIS A 170 -14.45 -2.40 -6.76
CA HIS A 170 -15.64 -3.20 -6.49
C HIS A 170 -16.82 -2.24 -6.50
N GLU A 171 -17.85 -2.54 -7.28
CA GLU A 171 -19.12 -1.86 -7.13
C GLU A 171 -19.73 -2.26 -5.78
N VAL A 172 -20.15 -1.28 -5.02
CA VAL A 172 -20.87 -1.45 -3.75
C VAL A 172 -22.33 -1.12 -3.97
#